data_62d8299df3226a3489abd8fb973bb009
#
_entry.id   62d8299df3226a3489abd8fb973bb009
#
_cell.length_a   1.000
_cell.length_b   1.000
_cell.length_c   1.000
_cell.angle_alpha   90.00
_cell.angle_beta   90.00
_cell.angle_gamma   90.00
#
_symmetry.space_group_name_H-M   'P 1'
#
loop_
_entity.id
_entity.type
_entity.pdbx_description
1 polymer ?
#
loop_
_entity_poly.entity_id
_entity_poly.type
_entity_poly.pdbx_seq_one_letter_code
_entity_poly.pdbx_strand_id
1 'polypeptide(L)'
;MPVINSLAERKDELTEWRRELHKHPEICYEEVWTSDFIAAKLDSFGIEVHRGMGKTGVVGVIRGRGDSDRAIGLRADIDALPMQELNEFAHASKIPNRMHACGHDGHTTMLLGAAQHLAETRNFDGTVSVSYTHLTLPTTLLV
;
A
#
# COMPACT_ATOMS: atom_id res chain seq x y z
N MET A 1 -6.00 -11.29 -19.47
CA MET A 1 -5.02 -11.95 -18.57
C MET A 1 -5.79 -12.79 -17.57
N PRO A 2 -5.39 -14.04 -17.32
CA PRO A 2 -6.02 -14.83 -16.27
C PRO A 2 -5.73 -14.19 -14.91
N VAL A 3 -6.76 -13.92 -14.13
CA VAL A 3 -6.65 -13.46 -12.74
C VAL A 3 -6.42 -14.67 -11.85
N ILE A 4 -5.55 -14.55 -10.84
CA ILE A 4 -5.38 -15.60 -9.82
C ILE A 4 -6.70 -15.72 -9.05
N ASN A 5 -7.31 -16.90 -9.03
CA ASN A 5 -8.65 -17.11 -8.45
C ASN A 5 -8.75 -16.65 -6.99
N SER A 6 -7.76 -16.94 -6.18
CA SER A 6 -7.72 -16.49 -4.78
C SER A 6 -7.73 -14.96 -4.60
N LEU A 7 -7.21 -14.21 -5.56
CA LEU A 7 -7.30 -12.74 -5.57
C LEU A 7 -8.67 -12.27 -6.09
N ALA A 8 -9.24 -12.97 -7.07
CA ALA A 8 -10.58 -12.66 -7.58
C ALA A 8 -11.66 -12.84 -6.50
N GLU A 9 -11.54 -13.87 -5.69
CA GLU A 9 -12.45 -14.16 -4.56
C GLU A 9 -12.39 -13.08 -3.47
N ARG A 10 -11.30 -12.34 -3.36
CA ARG A 10 -11.10 -11.24 -2.39
C ARG A 10 -11.50 -9.86 -2.91
N LYS A 11 -12.16 -9.80 -4.06
CA LYS A 11 -12.54 -8.51 -4.67
C LYS A 11 -13.25 -7.57 -3.70
N ASP A 12 -14.19 -8.08 -2.93
CA ASP A 12 -14.98 -7.24 -2.01
C ASP A 12 -14.12 -6.74 -0.85
N GLU A 13 -13.29 -7.59 -0.26
CA GLU A 13 -12.32 -7.22 0.78
C GLU A 13 -11.33 -6.13 0.29
N LEU A 14 -10.73 -6.32 -0.88
CA LEU A 14 -9.83 -5.35 -1.49
C LEU A 14 -10.55 -4.03 -1.81
N THR A 15 -11.81 -4.10 -2.23
CA THR A 15 -12.64 -2.92 -2.48
C THR A 15 -12.87 -2.14 -1.18
N GLU A 16 -13.12 -2.83 -0.06
CA GLU A 16 -13.28 -2.20 1.26
C GLU A 16 -11.99 -1.51 1.71
N TRP A 17 -10.83 -2.17 1.57
CA TRP A 17 -9.54 -1.54 1.92
C TRP A 17 -9.27 -0.28 1.10
N ARG A 18 -9.48 -0.35 -0.21
CA ARG A 18 -9.31 0.81 -1.09
C ARG A 18 -10.24 1.96 -0.69
N ARG A 19 -11.51 1.67 -0.40
CA ARG A 19 -12.49 2.68 0.01
C ARG A 19 -12.17 3.27 1.38
N GLU A 20 -11.65 2.47 2.30
CA GLU A 20 -11.25 2.95 3.61
C GLU A 20 -10.04 3.89 3.52
N LEU A 21 -9.03 3.54 2.73
CA LEU A 21 -7.91 4.42 2.42
C LEU A 21 -8.38 5.73 1.77
N HIS A 22 -9.32 5.65 0.83
CA HIS A 22 -9.87 6.81 0.13
C HIS A 22 -10.58 7.81 1.04
N LYS A 23 -11.21 7.32 2.11
CA LYS A 23 -11.86 8.18 3.13
C LYS A 23 -10.86 8.94 4.00
N HIS A 24 -9.62 8.46 4.11
CA HIS A 24 -8.59 8.96 5.03
C HIS A 24 -7.35 9.45 4.26
N PRO A 25 -7.49 10.37 3.31
CA PRO A 25 -6.36 10.87 2.54
C PRO A 25 -5.41 11.70 3.41
N GLU A 26 -4.16 11.29 3.46
CA GLU A 26 -3.08 12.00 4.14
C GLU A 26 -2.01 12.43 3.14
N ILE A 27 -1.50 13.64 3.29
CA ILE A 27 -0.49 14.19 2.37
C ILE A 27 0.91 13.73 2.79
N CYS A 28 1.86 13.89 1.87
CA CYS A 28 3.26 13.53 2.02
C CYS A 28 3.85 13.91 3.40
N TYR A 29 4.45 12.94 4.09
CA TYR A 29 5.00 13.00 5.45
C TYR A 29 3.99 13.13 6.60
N GLU A 30 2.70 13.09 6.33
CA GLU A 30 1.63 13.11 7.34
C GLU A 30 0.81 11.81 7.35
N GLU A 31 1.23 10.76 6.64
CA GLU A 31 0.52 9.51 6.44
C GLU A 31 0.59 8.58 7.68
N VAL A 32 0.17 9.10 8.84
CA VAL A 32 0.25 8.37 10.11
C VAL A 32 -0.80 7.27 10.18
N TRP A 33 -2.06 7.59 9.92
CA TRP A 33 -3.15 6.63 9.92
C TRP A 33 -2.96 5.58 8.80
N THR A 34 -2.57 6.03 7.61
CA THR A 34 -2.30 5.14 6.47
C THR A 34 -1.18 4.16 6.79
N SER A 35 -0.10 4.64 7.40
CA SER A 35 1.02 3.81 7.87
C SER A 35 0.58 2.78 8.91
N ASP A 36 -0.27 3.17 9.87
CA ASP A 36 -0.83 2.27 10.88
C ASP A 36 -1.73 1.21 10.24
N PHE A 37 -2.60 1.61 9.31
CA PHE A 37 -3.47 0.70 8.57
C PHE A 37 -2.68 -0.35 7.80
N ILE A 38 -1.65 0.06 7.05
CA ILE A 38 -0.79 -0.84 6.27
C ILE A 38 -0.04 -1.79 7.20
N ALA A 39 0.58 -1.28 8.26
CA ALA A 39 1.33 -2.09 9.20
C ALA A 39 0.45 -3.16 9.86
N ALA A 40 -0.76 -2.79 10.30
CA ALA A 40 -1.73 -3.72 10.89
C ALA A 40 -2.16 -4.82 9.90
N LYS A 41 -2.36 -4.47 8.62
CA LYS A 41 -2.68 -5.46 7.58
C LYS A 41 -1.53 -6.44 7.37
N LEU A 42 -0.32 -5.95 7.17
CA LEU A 42 0.86 -6.80 6.97
C LEU A 42 1.11 -7.72 8.17
N ASP A 43 0.99 -7.20 9.39
CA ASP A 43 1.11 -7.99 10.62
C ASP A 43 0.06 -9.11 10.68
N SER A 44 -1.19 -8.80 10.33
CA SER A 44 -2.29 -9.79 10.27
C SER A 44 -2.06 -10.92 9.26
N PHE A 45 -1.21 -10.70 8.24
CA PHE A 45 -0.79 -11.71 7.27
C PHE A 45 0.43 -12.53 7.74
N GLY A 46 0.95 -12.25 8.94
CA GLY A 46 2.16 -12.89 9.47
C GLY A 46 3.44 -12.46 8.75
N ILE A 47 3.48 -11.24 8.26
CA ILE A 47 4.64 -10.62 7.60
C ILE A 47 5.47 -9.86 8.63
N GLU A 48 6.79 -9.99 8.56
CA GLU A 48 7.72 -9.19 9.36
C GLU A 48 7.64 -7.73 8.93
N VAL A 49 7.29 -6.81 9.86
CA VAL A 49 7.02 -5.39 9.56
C VAL A 49 8.08 -4.48 10.16
N HIS A 50 8.61 -3.57 9.33
CA HIS A 50 9.52 -2.50 9.73
C HIS A 50 8.88 -1.15 9.42
N ARG A 51 8.94 -0.21 10.36
CA ARG A 51 8.29 1.11 10.27
C ARG A 51 9.29 2.26 10.41
N GLY A 52 8.85 3.46 10.03
CA GLY A 52 9.61 4.69 10.23
C GLY A 52 10.64 4.99 9.13
N MET A 53 10.68 4.22 8.06
CA MET A 53 11.52 4.53 6.91
C MET A 53 10.96 5.76 6.18
N GLY A 54 11.80 6.78 5.98
CA GLY A 54 11.34 8.04 5.39
C GLY A 54 10.20 8.70 6.19
N LYS A 55 10.21 8.57 7.53
CA LYS A 55 9.25 9.08 8.51
C LYS A 55 7.99 8.21 8.67
N THR A 56 7.18 8.02 7.63
CA THR A 56 5.89 7.31 7.67
C THR A 56 5.92 5.97 6.92
N GLY A 57 7.00 5.65 6.24
CA GLY A 57 7.11 4.45 5.43
C GLY A 57 7.04 3.14 6.22
N VAL A 58 6.47 2.13 5.58
CA VAL A 58 6.33 0.77 6.10
C VAL A 58 6.95 -0.21 5.12
N VAL A 59 7.70 -1.18 5.63
CA VAL A 59 8.28 -2.27 4.83
C VAL A 59 7.88 -3.60 5.43
N GLY A 60 7.34 -4.48 4.61
CA GLY A 60 7.10 -5.88 4.95
C GLY A 60 8.13 -6.79 4.30
N VAL A 61 8.62 -7.80 5.01
CA VAL A 61 9.57 -8.78 4.50
C VAL A 61 8.92 -10.15 4.43
N ILE A 62 8.84 -10.73 3.25
CA ILE A 62 8.22 -12.03 3.00
C ILE A 62 9.31 -12.99 2.50
N ARG A 63 9.60 -14.03 3.28
CA ARG A 63 10.56 -15.06 2.90
C ARG A 63 9.84 -16.20 2.20
N GLY A 64 10.35 -16.60 1.04
CA GLY A 64 9.90 -17.78 0.29
C GLY A 64 10.29 -19.08 0.97
N ARG A 65 10.09 -20.19 0.29
CA ARG A 65 10.40 -21.56 0.80
C ARG A 65 11.83 -21.99 0.51
N GLY A 66 12.52 -21.34 -0.43
CA GLY A 66 13.88 -21.68 -0.82
C GLY A 66 14.92 -20.88 -0.04
N ASP A 67 16.19 -21.27 -0.19
CA ASP A 67 17.34 -20.71 0.52
C ASP A 67 18.15 -19.70 -0.32
N SER A 68 17.60 -19.21 -1.42
CA SER A 68 18.29 -18.26 -2.30
C SER A 68 18.45 -16.89 -1.64
N ASP A 69 19.63 -16.28 -1.83
CA ASP A 69 19.92 -14.90 -1.42
C ASP A 69 19.28 -13.83 -2.34
N ARG A 70 18.53 -14.25 -3.36
CA ARG A 70 17.84 -13.32 -4.26
C ARG A 70 16.75 -12.55 -3.53
N ALA A 71 16.62 -11.27 -3.84
CA ALA A 71 15.57 -10.44 -3.30
C ALA A 71 14.96 -9.55 -4.38
N ILE A 72 13.67 -9.25 -4.24
CA ILE A 72 12.95 -8.29 -5.07
C ILE A 72 12.20 -7.31 -4.18
N GLY A 73 12.22 -6.03 -4.54
CA GLY A 73 11.42 -4.99 -3.90
C GLY A 73 10.20 -4.63 -4.76
N LEU A 74 9.03 -4.62 -4.13
CA LEU A 74 7.80 -4.08 -4.71
C LEU A 74 7.41 -2.82 -3.93
N ARG A 75 6.99 -1.77 -4.62
CA ARG A 75 6.67 -0.50 -3.97
C ARG A 75 5.29 0.01 -4.36
N ALA A 76 4.59 0.58 -3.39
CA ALA A 76 3.42 1.43 -3.60
C ALA A 76 3.64 2.79 -2.92
N ASP A 77 3.17 3.84 -3.57
CA ASP A 77 3.00 5.14 -2.95
C ASP A 77 1.71 5.19 -2.13
N ILE A 78 1.68 6.03 -1.09
CA ILE A 78 0.60 6.04 -0.10
C ILE A 78 0.00 7.43 0.16
N ASP A 79 0.64 8.49 -0.34
CA ASP A 79 0.24 9.87 -0.10
C ASP A 79 -0.94 10.31 -0.97
N ALA A 80 -1.72 11.24 -0.45
CA ALA A 80 -2.82 11.90 -1.13
C ALA A 80 -2.40 13.32 -1.60
N LEU A 81 -3.31 14.00 -2.28
CA LEU A 81 -3.09 15.35 -2.79
C LEU A 81 -3.84 16.40 -1.96
N PRO A 82 -3.29 17.62 -1.81
CA PRO A 82 -3.94 18.74 -1.12
C PRO A 82 -4.98 19.40 -2.03
N MET A 83 -6.09 18.70 -2.27
CA MET A 83 -7.20 19.19 -3.08
C MET A 83 -8.54 18.73 -2.54
N GLN A 84 -9.58 19.53 -2.73
CA GLN A 84 -10.93 19.20 -2.27
C GLN A 84 -11.56 18.15 -3.19
N GLU A 85 -12.05 17.06 -2.63
CA GLU A 85 -12.88 16.12 -3.35
C GLU A 85 -14.30 16.68 -3.52
N LEU A 86 -14.83 16.59 -4.74
CA LEU A 86 -16.18 17.04 -5.10
C LEU A 86 -17.17 15.89 -5.29
N ASN A 87 -16.72 14.64 -5.10
CA ASN A 87 -17.60 13.48 -5.19
C ASN A 87 -18.47 13.35 -3.92
N GLU A 88 -19.69 12.79 -4.10
CA GLU A 88 -20.68 12.62 -3.03
C GLU A 88 -20.97 11.16 -2.68
N PHE A 89 -20.18 10.19 -3.21
CA PHE A 89 -20.37 8.79 -2.87
C PHE A 89 -19.95 8.48 -1.42
N ALA A 90 -20.46 7.37 -0.87
CA ALA A 90 -20.29 7.01 0.55
C ALA A 90 -18.84 6.86 1.03
N HIS A 91 -17.89 6.65 0.12
CA HIS A 91 -16.47 6.53 0.40
C HIS A 91 -15.64 7.76 -0.03
N ALA A 92 -16.28 8.89 -0.28
CA ALA A 92 -15.56 10.15 -0.51
C ALA A 92 -14.70 10.53 0.69
N SER A 93 -13.68 11.34 0.46
CA SER A 93 -12.77 11.86 1.51
C SER A 93 -13.54 12.43 2.68
N LYS A 94 -13.15 12.06 3.89
CA LYS A 94 -13.66 12.65 5.14
C LYS A 94 -12.80 13.80 5.66
N ILE A 95 -11.70 14.11 4.95
CA ILE A 95 -10.75 15.13 5.36
C ILE A 95 -10.83 16.31 4.38
N PRO A 96 -11.23 17.50 4.82
CA PRO A 96 -11.33 18.67 3.95
C PRO A 96 -10.00 18.97 3.25
N ASN A 97 -10.07 19.37 1.98
CA ASN A 97 -8.93 19.74 1.15
C ASN A 97 -7.86 18.62 1.01
N ARG A 98 -8.26 17.35 1.11
CA ARG A 98 -7.39 16.21 0.84
C ARG A 98 -8.17 15.15 0.05
N MET A 99 -7.54 14.57 -0.95
CA MET A 99 -8.15 13.56 -1.82
C MET A 99 -7.10 12.61 -2.39
N HIS A 100 -7.42 11.31 -2.46
CA HIS A 100 -6.64 10.35 -3.25
C HIS A 100 -6.97 10.49 -4.76
N ALA A 101 -6.54 11.61 -5.36
CA ALA A 101 -6.81 11.90 -6.76
C ALA A 101 -5.77 11.32 -7.74
N CYS A 102 -4.66 10.75 -7.22
CA CYS A 102 -3.61 10.10 -8.03
C CYS A 102 -3.74 8.56 -8.08
N GLY A 103 -4.64 7.98 -7.26
CA GLY A 103 -4.86 6.53 -7.23
C GLY A 103 -3.93 5.75 -6.29
N HIS A 104 -3.21 6.42 -5.39
CA HIS A 104 -2.28 5.77 -4.46
C HIS A 104 -3.00 4.86 -3.44
N ASP A 105 -4.27 5.13 -3.12
CA ASP A 105 -5.16 4.21 -2.39
C ASP A 105 -5.35 2.87 -3.13
N GLY A 106 -5.43 2.90 -4.46
CA GLY A 106 -5.46 1.73 -5.32
C GLY A 106 -4.10 1.01 -5.35
N HIS A 107 -3.00 1.75 -5.49
CA HIS A 107 -1.64 1.17 -5.47
C HIS A 107 -1.36 0.46 -4.14
N THR A 108 -1.68 1.10 -3.02
CA THR A 108 -1.57 0.52 -1.67
C THR A 108 -2.38 -0.78 -1.56
N THR A 109 -3.64 -0.76 -2.01
CA THR A 109 -4.52 -1.93 -1.96
C THR A 109 -4.00 -3.09 -2.81
N MET A 110 -3.53 -2.80 -4.03
CA MET A 110 -2.96 -3.83 -4.91
C MET A 110 -1.73 -4.48 -4.29
N LEU A 111 -0.85 -3.70 -3.69
CA LEU A 111 0.35 -4.25 -3.05
C LEU A 111 0.03 -5.01 -1.75
N LEU A 112 -0.98 -4.59 -0.97
CA LEU A 112 -1.47 -5.35 0.18
C LEU A 112 -2.07 -6.70 -0.23
N GLY A 113 -2.88 -6.73 -1.29
CA GLY A 113 -3.42 -7.99 -1.83
C GLY A 113 -2.34 -8.93 -2.35
N ALA A 114 -1.33 -8.39 -3.03
CA ALA A 114 -0.17 -9.17 -3.47
C ALA A 114 0.64 -9.72 -2.28
N ALA A 115 0.89 -8.88 -1.26
CA ALA A 115 1.61 -9.27 -0.06
C ALA A 115 0.89 -10.40 0.70
N GLN A 116 -0.43 -10.31 0.86
CA GLN A 116 -1.25 -11.36 1.47
C GLN A 116 -1.12 -12.67 0.71
N HIS A 117 -1.28 -12.66 -0.61
CA HIS A 117 -1.15 -13.86 -1.44
C HIS A 117 0.25 -14.47 -1.35
N LEU A 118 1.30 -13.65 -1.41
CA LEU A 118 2.68 -14.10 -1.30
C LEU A 118 2.98 -14.70 0.08
N ALA A 119 2.47 -14.11 1.15
CA ALA A 119 2.65 -14.60 2.52
C ALA A 119 1.94 -15.95 2.75
N GLU A 120 0.75 -16.13 2.19
CA GLU A 120 -0.02 -17.38 2.30
C GLU A 120 0.60 -18.52 1.51
N THR A 121 1.05 -18.25 0.30
CA THR A 121 1.56 -19.28 -0.59
C THR A 121 3.04 -19.58 -0.39
N ARG A 122 3.85 -18.53 -0.18
CA ARG A 122 5.32 -18.57 -0.11
C ARG A 122 5.96 -19.40 -1.24
N ASN A 123 5.28 -19.49 -2.37
CA ASN A 123 5.67 -20.34 -3.50
C ASN A 123 6.67 -19.62 -4.40
N PHE A 124 7.78 -19.21 -3.83
CA PHE A 124 8.91 -18.57 -4.51
C PHE A 124 10.21 -18.86 -3.74
N ASP A 125 11.34 -18.58 -4.39
CA ASP A 125 12.67 -18.71 -3.81
C ASP A 125 13.27 -17.32 -3.55
N GLY A 126 13.86 -17.15 -2.36
CA GLY A 126 14.43 -15.87 -1.91
C GLY A 126 13.45 -15.01 -1.13
N THR A 127 13.59 -13.69 -1.22
CA THR A 127 12.85 -12.72 -0.41
C THR A 127 12.10 -11.70 -1.27
N VAL A 128 10.87 -11.39 -0.89
CA VAL A 128 10.10 -10.26 -1.41
C VAL A 128 9.95 -9.22 -0.32
N SER A 129 10.41 -7.99 -0.59
CA SER A 129 10.17 -6.82 0.26
C SER A 129 9.07 -5.97 -0.34
N VAL A 130 8.01 -5.70 0.42
CA VAL A 130 6.93 -4.77 0.03
C VAL A 130 7.12 -3.46 0.76
N SER A 131 7.22 -2.35 0.03
CA SER A 131 7.52 -1.03 0.57
C SER A 131 6.40 -0.04 0.25
N TYR A 132 5.95 0.67 1.26
CA TYR A 132 4.90 1.68 1.19
C TYR A 132 5.47 3.01 1.67
N THR A 133 5.55 3.98 0.78
CA THR A 133 6.16 5.29 1.06
C THR A 133 5.44 6.38 0.27
N HIS A 134 5.57 7.63 0.72
CA HIS A 134 5.10 8.76 -0.09
C HIS A 134 5.87 8.87 -1.42
N LEU A 135 5.24 9.48 -2.42
CA LEU A 135 5.87 9.75 -3.70
C LEU A 135 6.82 10.93 -3.60
N THR A 136 8.12 10.69 -3.82
CA THR A 136 9.10 11.76 -4.02
C THR A 136 9.27 12.00 -5.51
N LEU A 137 8.74 13.11 -6.01
CA LEU A 137 9.13 13.59 -7.34
C LEU A 137 10.54 14.18 -7.23
N PRO A 138 11.46 13.88 -8.18
CA PRO A 138 12.70 14.59 -8.25
C PRO A 138 12.36 16.06 -8.50
N THR A 139 12.69 16.92 -7.55
CA THR A 139 12.65 18.37 -7.75
C THR A 139 13.75 18.70 -8.75
N THR A 140 13.39 18.77 -10.01
CA THR A 140 14.23 19.44 -10.99
C THR A 140 14.15 20.92 -10.65
N LEU A 141 15.16 21.41 -9.97
CA LEU A 141 15.40 22.85 -9.89
C LEU A 141 15.64 23.32 -11.33
N LEU A 142 14.60 23.88 -11.92
CA LEU A 142 14.76 24.72 -13.11
C LEU A 142 15.42 26.00 -12.60
N VAL A 143 16.71 26.12 -12.86
CA VAL A 143 17.48 27.36 -12.74
C VAL A 143 17.22 28.20 -13.98
#